data_aabf2bec39dbb79c6e10857a6941dc25
#
_entry.id   aabf2bec39dbb79c6e10857a6941dc25
#
_cell.length_a   1.000
_cell.length_b   1.000
_cell.length_c   1.000
_cell.angle_alpha   90.00
_cell.angle_beta   90.00
_cell.angle_gamma   90.00
#
_symmetry.space_group_name_H-M   'P 1'
#
loop_
_entity.id
_entity.type
_entity.pdbx_description
1 polymer ?
#
loop_
_entity_poly.entity_id
_entity_poly.type
_entity_poly.pdbx_seq_one_letter_code
_entity_poly.pdbx_strand_id
1 'polypeptide(L)'
;MSSSSTAVPRKTWWNSFFQGLQKMGRSLQLPIAVLPAAGILNRLGQPDVFGDEGLGWDNVAKVFAAAGGALLDSGLGLPLLFCIGVAIGMAKKADGSTALAAVAGFLVYYAVLHAFPVDCAPGSTFTSGGTWGGTCVTKGAVVTAAEYQNPGVFGGIVMGLLTAWFWQRYHRVKLVDWLGFFNGRRLVPIIMAFVGLLFAALCAWLWQPIGDGLTSFSKWLVDLDWAGSGVFGIANRALLVIGLHQFLNTFTWFQFGDFIKPDGTVVHGDINRFLAGDPTAGQFTSGFFPIMMFALPAAALAIYHCARPHRRKAVGGMMLSVGLTSFVTGITEPIEYSFVFVAPVLYGIHALLTGVSMAVTWALGVKDGFSFSAGLIDYVINWSLATKPWLIIPIGLVFAAAYYAIFRFAITRFNLQTPGREPEEVAEEIEGNLTK
;
A
#
# COMPACT_ATOMS: atom_id res chain seq x y z
N MET A 1 52.93 18.88 11.11
CA MET A 1 51.92 18.68 10.04
C MET A 1 51.44 17.23 10.12
N SER A 2 50.41 16.93 10.87
CA SER A 2 49.83 15.61 10.95
C SER A 2 48.55 15.62 10.16
N SER A 3 48.53 14.94 9.01
CA SER A 3 47.36 14.72 8.18
C SER A 3 46.44 13.70 8.88
N SER A 4 45.38 14.19 9.50
CA SER A 4 44.28 13.33 9.94
C SER A 4 43.53 12.83 8.72
N SER A 5 43.81 11.61 8.30
CA SER A 5 42.99 10.89 7.32
C SER A 5 41.65 10.57 7.96
N THR A 6 40.62 11.34 7.63
CA THR A 6 39.21 10.99 7.94
C THR A 6 38.87 9.72 7.17
N ALA A 7 38.89 8.59 7.86
CA ALA A 7 38.47 7.31 7.32
C ALA A 7 36.97 7.41 6.99
N VAL A 8 36.63 7.39 5.69
CA VAL A 8 35.25 7.28 5.20
C VAL A 8 34.67 5.97 5.77
N PRO A 9 33.56 6.01 6.53
CA PRO A 9 33.00 4.80 7.12
C PRO A 9 32.64 3.81 6.01
N ARG A 10 33.21 2.60 6.11
CA ARG A 10 32.95 1.49 5.19
C ARG A 10 31.44 1.24 5.18
N LYS A 11 30.75 1.55 4.06
CA LYS A 11 29.34 1.22 3.86
C LYS A 11 29.18 -0.28 4.05
N THR A 12 28.68 -0.71 5.19
CA THR A 12 28.39 -2.13 5.41
C THR A 12 27.26 -2.52 4.44
N TRP A 13 27.30 -3.75 3.90
CA TRP A 13 26.25 -4.31 3.05
C TRP A 13 24.84 -4.07 3.63
N TRP A 14 24.72 -4.20 4.95
CA TRP A 14 23.48 -3.97 5.70
C TRP A 14 22.93 -2.54 5.53
N ASN A 15 23.78 -1.52 5.63
CA ASN A 15 23.36 -0.12 5.44
C ASN A 15 22.92 0.15 4.00
N SER A 16 23.56 -0.47 3.01
CA SER A 16 23.18 -0.33 1.60
C SER A 16 21.84 -1.03 1.30
N PHE A 17 21.60 -2.19 1.88
CA PHE A 17 20.37 -2.94 1.79
C PHE A 17 19.20 -2.14 2.41
N PHE A 18 19.39 -1.63 3.64
CA PHE A 18 18.39 -0.84 4.35
C PHE A 18 18.03 0.46 3.62
N GLN A 19 19.04 1.17 3.08
CA GLN A 19 18.81 2.35 2.22
C GLN A 19 18.04 2.00 0.94
N GLY A 20 18.29 0.83 0.37
CA GLY A 20 17.55 0.31 -0.78
C GLY A 20 16.06 0.10 -0.46
N LEU A 21 15.76 -0.55 0.69
CA LEU A 21 14.39 -0.75 1.16
C LEU A 21 13.67 0.56 1.44
N GLN A 22 14.31 1.51 2.10
CA GLN A 22 13.74 2.84 2.35
C GLN A 22 13.46 3.60 1.04
N LYS A 23 14.35 3.50 0.05
CA LYS A 23 14.14 4.09 -1.26
C LYS A 23 12.95 3.44 -1.97
N MET A 24 12.83 2.11 -1.88
CA MET A 24 11.69 1.37 -2.41
C MET A 24 10.38 1.83 -1.75
N GLY A 25 10.33 1.90 -0.42
CA GLY A 25 9.17 2.41 0.32
C GLY A 25 8.73 3.80 -0.16
N ARG A 26 9.67 4.72 -0.34
CA ARG A 26 9.37 6.06 -0.90
C ARG A 26 8.88 6.02 -2.35
N SER A 27 9.37 5.09 -3.17
CA SER A 27 8.92 4.97 -4.57
C SER A 27 7.49 4.43 -4.68
N LEU A 28 7.00 3.72 -3.65
CA LEU A 28 5.62 3.26 -3.57
C LEU A 28 4.60 4.37 -3.25
N GLN A 29 5.04 5.52 -2.73
CA GLN A 29 4.14 6.63 -2.41
C GLN A 29 3.50 7.26 -3.66
N LEU A 30 4.19 7.24 -4.79
CA LEU A 30 3.67 7.84 -6.03
C LEU A 30 2.41 7.12 -6.55
N PRO A 31 2.39 5.80 -6.75
CA PRO A 31 1.16 5.09 -7.13
C PRO A 31 0.08 5.15 -6.05
N ILE A 32 0.45 5.16 -4.77
CA ILE A 32 -0.50 5.27 -3.65
C ILE A 32 -1.25 6.62 -3.71
N ALA A 33 -0.62 7.70 -4.16
CA ALA A 33 -1.27 9.00 -4.26
C ALA A 33 -2.47 9.04 -5.23
N VAL A 34 -2.61 8.06 -6.12
CA VAL A 34 -3.76 7.94 -7.05
C VAL A 34 -4.94 7.22 -6.39
N LEU A 35 -4.70 6.40 -5.38
CA LEU A 35 -5.71 5.54 -4.77
C LEU A 35 -6.89 6.30 -4.14
N PRO A 36 -6.73 7.49 -3.51
CA PRO A 36 -7.86 8.26 -3.01
C PRO A 36 -8.90 8.56 -4.08
N ALA A 37 -8.46 9.04 -5.24
CA ALA A 37 -9.36 9.32 -6.35
C ALA A 37 -10.04 8.06 -6.87
N ALA A 38 -9.27 6.99 -7.02
CA ALA A 38 -9.77 5.68 -7.46
C ALA A 38 -10.81 5.12 -6.49
N GLY A 39 -10.54 5.16 -5.18
CA GLY A 39 -11.44 4.71 -4.12
C GLY A 39 -12.75 5.50 -4.09
N ILE A 40 -12.68 6.83 -4.11
CA ILE A 40 -13.87 7.69 -4.13
C ILE A 40 -14.72 7.41 -5.38
N LEU A 41 -14.09 7.34 -6.56
CA LEU A 41 -14.81 7.04 -7.81
C LEU A 41 -15.50 5.67 -7.72
N ASN A 42 -14.79 4.63 -7.28
CA ASN A 42 -15.37 3.30 -7.14
C ASN A 42 -16.53 3.28 -6.13
N ARG A 43 -16.37 3.95 -4.99
CA ARG A 43 -17.39 4.01 -3.94
C ARG A 43 -18.64 4.75 -4.38
N LEU A 44 -18.50 5.88 -5.05
CA LEU A 44 -19.63 6.62 -5.60
C LEU A 44 -20.41 5.82 -6.66
N GLY A 45 -19.73 4.90 -7.34
CA GLY A 45 -20.32 3.99 -8.32
C GLY A 45 -21.07 2.79 -7.73
N GLN A 46 -21.11 2.61 -6.39
CA GLN A 46 -21.80 1.47 -5.79
C GLN A 46 -23.32 1.66 -5.79
N PRO A 47 -24.12 0.55 -5.75
CA PRO A 47 -25.58 0.57 -5.79
C PRO A 47 -26.23 1.46 -4.71
N ASP A 48 -25.69 1.47 -3.50
CA ASP A 48 -26.19 2.19 -2.34
C ASP A 48 -25.84 3.69 -2.32
N VAL A 49 -25.05 4.19 -3.28
CA VAL A 49 -24.71 5.62 -3.40
C VAL A 49 -25.40 6.24 -4.63
N PHE A 50 -24.86 6.02 -5.81
CA PHE A 50 -25.45 6.56 -7.05
C PHE A 50 -26.36 5.56 -7.77
N GLY A 51 -26.31 4.25 -7.44
CA GLY A 51 -27.10 3.22 -8.07
C GLY A 51 -28.56 3.17 -7.57
N ASP A 52 -29.22 2.06 -7.87
CA ASP A 52 -30.66 1.82 -7.68
C ASP A 52 -31.09 1.79 -6.20
N GLU A 53 -30.23 1.38 -5.30
CA GLU A 53 -30.46 1.39 -3.85
C GLU A 53 -30.19 2.77 -3.20
N GLY A 54 -29.57 3.72 -3.93
CA GLY A 54 -29.20 5.06 -3.48
C GLY A 54 -29.97 6.15 -4.21
N LEU A 55 -29.28 6.95 -5.05
CA LEU A 55 -29.87 8.06 -5.79
C LEU A 55 -30.64 7.64 -7.06
N GLY A 56 -30.57 6.39 -7.49
CA GLY A 56 -31.20 5.89 -8.70
C GLY A 56 -30.55 6.38 -10.01
N TRP A 57 -29.28 6.78 -9.98
CA TRP A 57 -28.53 7.26 -11.14
C TRP A 57 -27.65 6.15 -11.74
N ASP A 58 -28.25 5.03 -12.11
CA ASP A 58 -27.55 3.80 -12.51
C ASP A 58 -26.50 3.99 -13.60
N ASN A 59 -26.78 4.82 -14.60
CA ASN A 59 -25.82 5.08 -15.68
C ASN A 59 -24.59 5.86 -15.16
N VAL A 60 -24.79 6.79 -14.23
CA VAL A 60 -23.71 7.55 -13.59
C VAL A 60 -22.92 6.62 -12.68
N ALA A 61 -23.61 5.80 -11.88
CA ALA A 61 -23.00 4.79 -11.02
C ALA A 61 -22.07 3.86 -11.80
N LYS A 62 -22.54 3.31 -12.94
CA LYS A 62 -21.73 2.46 -13.82
C LYS A 62 -20.48 3.14 -14.34
N VAL A 63 -20.55 4.42 -14.71
CA VAL A 63 -19.39 5.18 -15.19
C VAL A 63 -18.38 5.40 -14.06
N PHE A 64 -18.86 5.77 -12.87
CA PHE A 64 -17.99 5.98 -11.70
C PHE A 64 -17.33 4.66 -11.23
N ALA A 65 -18.12 3.58 -11.16
CA ALA A 65 -17.59 2.24 -10.83
C ALA A 65 -16.53 1.78 -11.82
N ALA A 66 -16.76 1.97 -13.13
CA ALA A 66 -15.81 1.61 -14.16
C ALA A 66 -14.51 2.44 -14.06
N ALA A 67 -14.62 3.75 -13.81
CA ALA A 67 -13.47 4.64 -13.67
C ALA A 67 -12.62 4.29 -12.43
N GLY A 68 -13.26 4.09 -11.29
CA GLY A 68 -12.58 3.67 -10.06
C GLY A 68 -12.03 2.25 -10.16
N GLY A 69 -12.83 1.33 -10.69
CA GLY A 69 -12.47 -0.06 -10.89
C GLY A 69 -11.23 -0.24 -11.78
N ALA A 70 -11.11 0.53 -12.85
CA ALA A 70 -9.94 0.47 -13.74
C ALA A 70 -8.61 0.75 -13.02
N LEU A 71 -8.62 1.58 -11.97
CA LEU A 71 -7.43 1.91 -11.18
C LEU A 71 -7.21 0.94 -10.00
N LEU A 72 -8.30 0.38 -9.44
CA LEU A 72 -8.25 -0.54 -8.29
C LEU A 72 -8.19 -2.01 -8.71
N ASP A 73 -8.34 -2.31 -10.01
CA ASP A 73 -8.25 -3.67 -10.51
C ASP A 73 -6.92 -4.31 -10.07
N SER A 74 -7.04 -5.34 -9.26
CA SER A 74 -5.91 -6.10 -8.71
C SER A 74 -5.16 -6.90 -9.76
N GLY A 75 -5.79 -7.18 -10.91
CA GLY A 75 -5.19 -7.92 -12.01
C GLY A 75 -4.27 -7.06 -12.88
N LEU A 76 -4.74 -5.89 -13.29
CA LEU A 76 -4.03 -5.04 -14.27
C LEU A 76 -3.77 -3.63 -13.76
N GLY A 77 -4.81 -2.89 -13.37
CA GLY A 77 -4.71 -1.45 -13.11
C GLY A 77 -3.75 -1.11 -11.98
N LEU A 78 -4.02 -1.63 -10.81
CA LEU A 78 -3.22 -1.39 -9.62
C LEU A 78 -1.77 -1.90 -9.78
N PRO A 79 -1.50 -3.14 -10.24
CA PRO A 79 -0.15 -3.62 -10.47
C PRO A 79 0.66 -2.79 -11.47
N LEU A 80 0.02 -2.30 -12.54
CA LEU A 80 0.66 -1.44 -13.52
C LEU A 80 1.07 -0.10 -12.92
N LEU A 81 0.21 0.52 -12.12
CA LEU A 81 0.52 1.77 -11.41
C LEU A 81 1.73 1.60 -10.48
N PHE A 82 1.78 0.50 -9.73
CA PHE A 82 2.94 0.19 -8.88
C PHE A 82 4.20 -0.09 -9.68
N CYS A 83 4.10 -0.79 -10.82
CA CYS A 83 5.23 -1.02 -11.71
C CYS A 83 5.85 0.30 -12.20
N ILE A 84 5.03 1.21 -12.70
CA ILE A 84 5.48 2.52 -13.20
C ILE A 84 6.06 3.36 -12.07
N GLY A 85 5.37 3.45 -10.93
CA GLY A 85 5.80 4.24 -9.78
C GLY A 85 7.13 3.78 -9.21
N VAL A 86 7.31 2.46 -9.06
CA VAL A 86 8.58 1.87 -8.60
C VAL A 86 9.69 2.08 -9.62
N ALA A 87 9.42 1.87 -10.92
CA ALA A 87 10.41 2.09 -11.96
C ALA A 87 10.96 3.53 -11.94
N ILE A 88 10.06 4.52 -11.90
CA ILE A 88 10.44 5.94 -11.86
C ILE A 88 11.14 6.28 -10.53
N GLY A 89 10.59 5.86 -9.39
CA GLY A 89 11.13 6.19 -8.07
C GLY A 89 12.49 5.55 -7.78
N MET A 90 12.76 4.37 -8.33
CA MET A 90 14.02 3.64 -8.12
C MET A 90 15.09 3.99 -9.15
N ALA A 91 14.72 4.36 -10.37
CA ALA A 91 15.68 4.69 -11.42
C ALA A 91 16.40 6.03 -11.12
N LYS A 92 17.69 6.09 -11.49
CA LYS A 92 18.45 7.35 -11.50
C LYS A 92 18.18 8.06 -12.84
N LYS A 93 17.86 9.36 -12.79
CA LYS A 93 17.54 10.15 -13.98
C LYS A 93 16.40 9.53 -14.80
N ALA A 94 15.35 9.08 -14.11
CA ALA A 94 14.12 8.59 -14.71
C ALA A 94 13.48 9.68 -15.58
N ASP A 95 12.87 9.25 -16.70
CA ASP A 95 12.07 10.09 -17.59
C ASP A 95 10.91 9.29 -18.19
N GLY A 96 10.20 9.86 -19.14
CA GLY A 96 9.10 9.19 -19.82
C GLY A 96 9.47 7.86 -20.48
N SER A 97 10.73 7.68 -20.91
CA SER A 97 11.19 6.42 -21.48
C SER A 97 11.32 5.31 -20.41
N THR A 98 11.60 5.69 -19.15
CA THR A 98 11.57 4.74 -18.02
C THR A 98 10.16 4.21 -17.79
N ALA A 99 9.17 5.12 -17.80
CA ALA A 99 7.76 4.73 -17.69
C ALA A 99 7.32 3.82 -18.85
N LEU A 100 7.70 4.19 -20.09
CA LEU A 100 7.40 3.38 -21.27
C LEU A 100 8.02 1.97 -21.18
N ALA A 101 9.26 1.87 -20.67
CA ALA A 101 9.91 0.58 -20.46
C ALA A 101 9.18 -0.27 -19.41
N ALA A 102 8.70 0.34 -18.33
CA ALA A 102 7.90 -0.33 -17.31
C ALA A 102 6.58 -0.84 -17.88
N VAL A 103 5.86 -0.01 -18.64
CA VAL A 103 4.60 -0.39 -19.29
C VAL A 103 4.82 -1.53 -20.28
N ALA A 104 5.83 -1.43 -21.17
CA ALA A 104 6.11 -2.47 -22.16
C ALA A 104 6.43 -3.82 -21.49
N GLY A 105 7.31 -3.81 -20.49
CA GLY A 105 7.67 -5.02 -19.75
C GLY A 105 6.48 -5.61 -18.99
N PHE A 106 5.70 -4.77 -18.32
CA PHE A 106 4.54 -5.21 -17.56
C PHE A 106 3.43 -5.79 -18.44
N LEU A 107 3.09 -5.17 -19.58
CA LEU A 107 2.06 -5.68 -20.49
C LEU A 107 2.45 -7.03 -21.08
N VAL A 108 3.74 -7.21 -21.44
CA VAL A 108 4.22 -8.52 -21.90
C VAL A 108 4.15 -9.54 -20.76
N TYR A 109 4.64 -9.20 -19.57
CA TYR A 109 4.55 -10.05 -18.39
C TYR A 109 3.10 -10.49 -18.13
N TYR A 110 2.18 -9.54 -18.10
CA TYR A 110 0.77 -9.79 -17.83
C TYR A 110 0.13 -10.70 -18.91
N ALA A 111 0.32 -10.38 -20.18
CA ALA A 111 -0.22 -11.17 -21.28
C ALA A 111 0.33 -12.60 -21.33
N VAL A 112 1.64 -12.77 -21.12
CA VAL A 112 2.30 -14.09 -21.13
C VAL A 112 1.86 -14.91 -19.93
N LEU A 113 1.74 -14.31 -18.74
CA LEU A 113 1.27 -15.01 -17.54
C LEU A 113 -0.13 -15.62 -17.76
N HIS A 114 -1.02 -14.87 -18.42
CA HIS A 114 -2.37 -15.34 -18.75
C HIS A 114 -2.44 -16.33 -19.93
N ALA A 115 -1.35 -16.51 -20.65
CA ALA A 115 -1.25 -17.52 -21.73
C ALA A 115 -0.84 -18.90 -21.19
N PHE A 116 -0.33 -19.00 -19.95
CA PHE A 116 -0.01 -20.30 -19.36
C PHE A 116 -1.30 -21.07 -19.02
N PRO A 117 -1.33 -22.39 -19.27
CA PRO A 117 -2.46 -23.20 -18.87
C PRO A 117 -2.61 -23.26 -17.35
N VAL A 118 -3.83 -23.27 -16.89
CA VAL A 118 -4.18 -23.40 -15.48
C VAL A 118 -4.90 -24.71 -15.27
N ASP A 119 -4.49 -25.50 -14.29
CA ASP A 119 -5.19 -26.70 -13.88
C ASP A 119 -6.45 -26.31 -13.11
N CYS A 120 -7.59 -26.46 -13.77
CA CYS A 120 -8.88 -26.27 -13.12
C CYS A 120 -9.18 -27.43 -12.16
N ALA A 121 -9.96 -27.16 -11.10
CA ALA A 121 -10.41 -28.19 -10.16
C ALA A 121 -11.12 -29.36 -10.88
N PRO A 122 -11.05 -30.59 -10.36
CA PRO A 122 -11.71 -31.75 -10.99
C PRO A 122 -13.20 -31.49 -11.22
N GLY A 123 -13.67 -31.65 -12.45
CA GLY A 123 -15.06 -31.41 -12.86
C GLY A 123 -15.37 -30.01 -13.39
N SER A 124 -14.37 -29.14 -13.50
CA SER A 124 -14.47 -27.85 -14.19
C SER A 124 -13.83 -27.89 -15.58
N THR A 125 -14.36 -27.07 -16.49
CA THR A 125 -13.83 -26.87 -17.84
C THR A 125 -13.18 -25.51 -17.95
N PHE A 126 -11.96 -25.47 -18.46
CA PHE A 126 -11.28 -24.22 -18.77
C PHE A 126 -11.85 -23.61 -20.05
N THR A 127 -12.27 -22.36 -19.98
CA THR A 127 -12.72 -21.59 -21.14
C THR A 127 -11.78 -20.38 -21.30
N SER A 128 -11.09 -20.29 -22.44
CA SER A 128 -10.22 -19.16 -22.73
C SER A 128 -11.05 -17.87 -22.85
N GLY A 129 -10.71 -16.85 -22.11
CA GLY A 129 -11.33 -15.51 -22.11
C GLY A 129 -10.71 -14.54 -23.13
N GLY A 130 -9.98 -15.02 -24.15
CA GLY A 130 -9.25 -14.18 -25.08
C GLY A 130 -7.84 -13.81 -24.57
N THR A 131 -7.35 -12.61 -24.96
CA THR A 131 -5.96 -12.18 -24.67
C THR A 131 -5.67 -11.99 -23.16
N TRP A 132 -6.69 -11.92 -22.31
CA TRP A 132 -6.59 -11.48 -20.92
C TRP A 132 -7.03 -12.50 -19.88
N GLY A 133 -7.01 -13.77 -20.21
CA GLY A 133 -7.25 -14.83 -19.24
C GLY A 133 -8.28 -15.86 -19.66
N GLY A 134 -8.53 -16.81 -18.77
CA GLY A 134 -9.53 -17.85 -18.92
C GLY A 134 -10.28 -18.05 -17.61
N THR A 135 -11.41 -18.72 -17.70
CA THR A 135 -12.26 -19.06 -16.56
C THR A 135 -12.38 -20.57 -16.43
N CYS A 136 -12.27 -21.08 -15.20
CA CYS A 136 -12.67 -22.44 -14.89
C CYS A 136 -14.18 -22.42 -14.58
N VAL A 137 -14.97 -23.07 -15.44
CA VAL A 137 -16.43 -23.17 -15.24
C VAL A 137 -16.74 -24.51 -14.57
N THR A 138 -17.19 -24.44 -13.33
CA THR A 138 -17.81 -25.56 -12.61
C THR A 138 -19.33 -25.42 -12.67
N LYS A 139 -20.09 -26.52 -12.62
CA LYS A 139 -21.55 -26.47 -12.54
C LYS A 139 -21.99 -25.57 -11.35
N GLY A 140 -22.35 -24.30 -11.65
CA GLY A 140 -22.87 -23.33 -10.71
C GLY A 140 -21.90 -22.28 -10.17
N ALA A 141 -20.62 -22.29 -10.51
CA ALA A 141 -19.67 -21.24 -10.13
C ALA A 141 -18.65 -21.01 -11.24
N VAL A 142 -18.39 -19.74 -11.55
CA VAL A 142 -17.34 -19.32 -12.49
C VAL A 142 -16.17 -18.84 -11.61
N VAL A 143 -15.02 -19.51 -11.73
CA VAL A 143 -13.78 -19.11 -11.07
C VAL A 143 -12.81 -18.66 -12.15
N THR A 144 -12.32 -17.44 -12.04
CA THR A 144 -11.31 -16.92 -12.99
C THR A 144 -9.97 -17.61 -12.74
N ALA A 145 -9.61 -18.51 -13.63
CA ALA A 145 -8.39 -19.32 -13.53
C ALA A 145 -7.10 -18.48 -13.54
N ALA A 146 -7.12 -17.31 -14.20
CA ALA A 146 -5.99 -16.40 -14.31
C ALA A 146 -5.55 -15.78 -12.96
N GLU A 147 -6.42 -15.76 -11.97
CA GLU A 147 -6.14 -15.17 -10.66
C GLU A 147 -5.20 -16.02 -9.82
N TYR A 148 -5.17 -17.32 -10.00
CA TYR A 148 -4.32 -18.23 -9.23
C TYR A 148 -2.82 -18.09 -9.51
N GLN A 149 -2.43 -17.57 -10.69
CA GLN A 149 -1.03 -17.45 -11.10
C GLN A 149 -0.54 -15.99 -11.13
N ASN A 150 -1.43 -15.03 -10.90
CA ASN A 150 -1.06 -13.62 -10.97
C ASN A 150 -0.56 -13.12 -9.61
N PRO A 151 0.73 -12.76 -9.49
CA PRO A 151 1.26 -12.11 -8.29
C PRO A 151 0.65 -10.73 -8.00
N GLY A 152 -0.22 -10.20 -8.86
CA GLY A 152 -0.87 -8.90 -8.67
C GLY A 152 0.15 -7.78 -8.52
N VAL A 153 -0.04 -6.96 -7.48
CA VAL A 153 0.85 -5.82 -7.20
C VAL A 153 2.29 -6.24 -6.91
N PHE A 154 2.52 -7.45 -6.36
CA PHE A 154 3.89 -7.98 -6.19
C PHE A 154 4.62 -8.08 -7.53
N GLY A 155 3.96 -8.67 -8.54
CA GLY A 155 4.49 -8.75 -9.88
C GLY A 155 4.79 -7.36 -10.46
N GLY A 156 3.88 -6.40 -10.24
CA GLY A 156 4.08 -5.00 -10.63
C GLY A 156 5.31 -4.38 -9.98
N ILE A 157 5.47 -4.52 -8.66
CA ILE A 157 6.64 -4.01 -7.93
C ILE A 157 7.94 -4.63 -8.46
N VAL A 158 7.99 -5.95 -8.63
CA VAL A 158 9.19 -6.64 -9.13
C VAL A 158 9.52 -6.20 -10.55
N MET A 159 8.53 -6.09 -11.44
CA MET A 159 8.73 -5.55 -12.80
C MET A 159 9.24 -4.12 -12.79
N GLY A 160 8.74 -3.27 -11.87
CA GLY A 160 9.24 -1.92 -11.65
C GLY A 160 10.71 -1.88 -11.21
N LEU A 161 11.09 -2.74 -10.26
CA LEU A 161 12.49 -2.89 -9.81
C LEU A 161 13.42 -3.37 -10.93
N LEU A 162 12.98 -4.38 -11.70
CA LEU A 162 13.71 -4.87 -12.86
C LEU A 162 13.88 -3.75 -13.90
N THR A 163 12.82 -3.00 -14.18
CA THR A 163 12.89 -1.84 -15.09
C THR A 163 13.91 -0.82 -14.62
N ALA A 164 13.88 -0.44 -13.33
CA ALA A 164 14.83 0.51 -12.78
C ALA A 164 16.28 0.00 -12.87
N TRP A 165 16.48 -1.31 -12.64
CA TRP A 165 17.81 -1.93 -12.73
C TRP A 165 18.34 -1.95 -14.17
N PHE A 166 17.52 -2.38 -15.14
CA PHE A 166 17.90 -2.39 -16.55
C PHE A 166 18.08 -0.96 -17.09
N TRP A 167 17.22 -0.01 -16.66
CA TRP A 167 17.38 1.40 -17.00
C TRP A 167 18.73 1.95 -16.58
N GLN A 168 19.13 1.75 -15.35
CA GLN A 168 20.43 2.27 -14.83
C GLN A 168 21.62 1.71 -15.60
N ARG A 169 21.50 0.49 -16.13
CA ARG A 169 22.60 -0.18 -16.82
C ARG A 169 22.65 0.11 -18.32
N TYR A 170 21.51 0.26 -18.98
CA TYR A 170 21.42 0.25 -20.45
C TYR A 170 20.98 1.56 -21.09
N HIS A 171 20.44 2.54 -20.37
CA HIS A 171 19.92 3.80 -20.95
C HIS A 171 20.97 4.67 -21.67
N ARG A 172 22.27 4.35 -21.54
CA ARG A 172 23.38 5.05 -22.19
C ARG A 172 24.20 4.19 -23.14
N VAL A 173 23.84 2.93 -23.30
CA VAL A 173 24.57 2.00 -24.15
C VAL A 173 24.47 2.45 -25.60
N LYS A 174 25.59 2.46 -26.30
CA LYS A 174 25.67 2.64 -27.74
C LYS A 174 25.84 1.27 -28.39
N LEU A 175 24.96 0.96 -29.32
CA LEU A 175 25.02 -0.24 -30.16
C LEU A 175 25.87 0.05 -31.41
N VAL A 176 26.09 -0.98 -32.23
CA VAL A 176 26.72 -0.84 -33.53
C VAL A 176 25.94 0.11 -34.44
N ASP A 177 26.59 0.77 -35.39
CA ASP A 177 26.02 1.90 -36.13
C ASP A 177 24.71 1.57 -36.87
N TRP A 178 24.57 0.39 -37.42
CA TRP A 178 23.35 -0.05 -38.12
C TRP A 178 22.16 -0.28 -37.17
N LEU A 179 22.39 -0.45 -35.86
CA LEU A 179 21.37 -0.47 -34.80
C LEU A 179 21.26 0.86 -34.06
N GLY A 180 21.87 1.93 -34.55
CA GLY A 180 21.95 3.22 -33.90
C GLY A 180 20.60 3.83 -33.50
N PHE A 181 19.52 3.51 -34.23
CA PHE A 181 18.15 3.91 -33.87
C PHE A 181 17.71 3.39 -32.50
N PHE A 182 18.17 2.21 -32.11
CA PHE A 182 17.79 1.55 -30.85
C PHE A 182 18.72 1.89 -29.69
N ASN A 183 19.64 2.85 -29.85
CA ASN A 183 20.58 3.23 -28.83
C ASN A 183 19.94 3.77 -27.55
N GLY A 184 20.57 3.47 -26.41
CA GLY A 184 20.33 4.08 -25.12
C GLY A 184 18.90 3.89 -24.60
N ARG A 185 18.14 4.98 -24.46
CA ARG A 185 16.81 4.98 -23.87
C ARG A 185 15.80 4.12 -24.63
N ARG A 186 15.94 3.96 -25.95
CA ARG A 186 15.06 3.14 -26.78
C ARG A 186 15.32 1.67 -26.64
N LEU A 187 16.52 1.28 -26.23
CA LEU A 187 16.90 -0.12 -26.00
C LEU A 187 16.18 -0.71 -24.78
N VAL A 188 15.96 0.09 -23.73
CA VAL A 188 15.42 -0.42 -22.45
C VAL A 188 14.00 -0.99 -22.58
N PRO A 189 13.03 -0.33 -23.25
CA PRO A 189 11.71 -0.95 -23.48
C PRO A 189 11.77 -2.29 -24.23
N ILE A 190 12.69 -2.42 -25.17
CA ILE A 190 12.87 -3.67 -25.92
C ILE A 190 13.39 -4.78 -24.99
N ILE A 191 14.41 -4.47 -24.18
CA ILE A 191 14.93 -5.41 -23.18
C ILE A 191 13.81 -5.81 -22.21
N MET A 192 13.00 -4.84 -21.74
CA MET A 192 11.95 -5.11 -20.79
C MET A 192 10.83 -5.99 -21.34
N ALA A 193 10.55 -5.97 -22.64
CA ALA A 193 9.63 -6.91 -23.27
C ALA A 193 10.12 -8.37 -23.11
N PHE A 194 11.41 -8.63 -23.37
CA PHE A 194 11.99 -9.97 -23.16
C PHE A 194 12.08 -10.34 -21.67
N VAL A 195 12.42 -9.39 -20.80
CA VAL A 195 12.46 -9.59 -19.35
C VAL A 195 11.05 -9.92 -18.84
N GLY A 196 10.02 -9.24 -19.34
CA GLY A 196 8.62 -9.51 -18.99
C GLY A 196 8.20 -10.93 -19.34
N LEU A 197 8.58 -11.42 -20.52
CA LEU A 197 8.34 -12.81 -20.95
C LEU A 197 9.01 -13.82 -19.99
N LEU A 198 10.30 -13.62 -19.69
CA LEU A 198 11.03 -14.52 -18.79
C LEU A 198 10.49 -14.47 -17.36
N PHE A 199 10.13 -13.29 -16.89
CA PHE A 199 9.56 -13.11 -15.57
C PHE A 199 8.17 -13.75 -15.45
N ALA A 200 7.33 -13.66 -16.48
CA ALA A 200 6.06 -14.36 -16.51
C ALA A 200 6.22 -15.88 -16.41
N ALA A 201 7.15 -16.46 -17.18
CA ALA A 201 7.47 -17.88 -17.10
C ALA A 201 7.96 -18.29 -15.69
N LEU A 202 8.79 -17.47 -15.06
CA LEU A 202 9.23 -17.69 -13.69
C LEU A 202 8.07 -17.63 -12.70
N CYS A 203 7.18 -16.64 -12.82
CA CYS A 203 6.01 -16.51 -11.97
C CYS A 203 5.04 -17.67 -12.13
N ALA A 204 4.77 -18.12 -13.35
CA ALA A 204 3.90 -19.25 -13.61
C ALA A 204 4.36 -20.54 -12.91
N TRP A 205 5.66 -20.68 -12.70
CA TRP A 205 6.23 -21.83 -11.99
C TRP A 205 6.36 -21.61 -10.47
N LEU A 206 6.75 -20.42 -10.06
CA LEU A 206 7.16 -20.16 -8.65
C LEU A 206 6.03 -19.57 -7.82
N TRP A 207 5.04 -18.90 -8.43
CA TRP A 207 4.04 -18.16 -7.68
C TRP A 207 3.09 -19.05 -6.90
N GLN A 208 2.70 -20.20 -7.43
CA GLN A 208 1.72 -21.06 -6.76
C GLN A 208 2.13 -21.43 -5.32
N PRO A 209 3.34 -21.99 -5.05
CA PRO A 209 3.73 -22.30 -3.67
C PRO A 209 3.86 -21.05 -2.77
N ILE A 210 4.19 -19.89 -3.34
CA ILE A 210 4.24 -18.63 -2.58
C ILE A 210 2.82 -18.18 -2.25
N GLY A 211 1.90 -18.19 -3.20
CA GLY A 211 0.49 -17.86 -3.01
C GLY A 211 -0.20 -18.76 -1.99
N ASP A 212 0.04 -20.08 -2.05
CA ASP A 212 -0.45 -21.06 -1.09
C ASP A 212 0.08 -20.78 0.32
N GLY A 213 1.35 -20.43 0.45
CA GLY A 213 1.96 -20.02 1.71
C GLY A 213 1.32 -18.77 2.30
N LEU A 214 1.10 -17.74 1.47
CA LEU A 214 0.44 -16.49 1.87
C LEU A 214 -1.03 -16.73 2.25
N THR A 215 -1.73 -17.57 1.49
CA THR A 215 -3.12 -17.96 1.78
C THR A 215 -3.21 -18.70 3.12
N SER A 216 -2.30 -19.67 3.36
CA SER A 216 -2.24 -20.40 4.61
C SER A 216 -1.94 -19.50 5.81
N PHE A 217 -1.01 -18.55 5.65
CA PHE A 217 -0.71 -17.54 6.67
C PHE A 217 -1.92 -16.65 6.97
N SER A 218 -2.64 -16.20 5.94
CA SER A 218 -3.82 -15.36 6.13
C SER A 218 -4.99 -16.12 6.76
N LYS A 219 -5.19 -17.40 6.38
CA LYS A 219 -6.16 -18.27 7.05
C LYS A 219 -5.83 -18.43 8.53
N TRP A 220 -4.57 -18.70 8.87
CA TRP A 220 -4.12 -18.75 10.26
C TRP A 220 -4.42 -17.46 11.03
N LEU A 221 -4.23 -16.26 10.41
CA LEU A 221 -4.62 -14.98 11.03
C LEU A 221 -6.14 -14.89 11.25
N VAL A 222 -6.95 -15.35 10.30
CA VAL A 222 -8.42 -15.34 10.44
C VAL A 222 -8.87 -16.30 11.55
N ASP A 223 -8.28 -17.49 11.61
CA ASP A 223 -8.59 -18.51 12.63
C ASP A 223 -8.24 -18.02 14.05
N LEU A 224 -7.29 -17.10 14.22
CA LEU A 224 -6.99 -16.45 15.49
C LEU A 224 -8.01 -15.36 15.88
N ASP A 225 -9.01 -15.08 15.03
CA ASP A 225 -10.08 -14.12 15.25
C ASP A 225 -9.53 -12.72 15.64
N TRP A 226 -9.93 -12.14 16.77
CA TRP A 226 -9.47 -10.82 17.24
C TRP A 226 -7.94 -10.76 17.46
N ALA A 227 -7.34 -11.84 17.90
CA ALA A 227 -5.89 -11.90 18.07
C ALA A 227 -5.15 -11.83 16.73
N GLY A 228 -5.69 -12.46 15.68
CA GLY A 228 -5.15 -12.37 14.32
C GLY A 228 -5.21 -10.95 13.74
N SER A 229 -6.31 -10.24 13.97
CA SER A 229 -6.40 -8.81 13.62
C SER A 229 -5.29 -8.00 14.33
N GLY A 230 -5.06 -8.29 15.62
CA GLY A 230 -4.00 -7.66 16.39
C GLY A 230 -2.60 -7.94 15.85
N VAL A 231 -2.30 -9.21 15.54
CA VAL A 231 -1.03 -9.62 14.94
C VAL A 231 -0.81 -8.93 13.59
N PHE A 232 -1.86 -8.87 12.75
CA PHE A 232 -1.81 -8.14 11.48
C PHE A 232 -1.46 -6.67 11.67
N GLY A 233 -2.11 -5.97 12.61
CA GLY A 233 -1.86 -4.56 12.90
C GLY A 233 -0.42 -4.29 13.33
N ILE A 234 0.14 -5.13 14.23
CA ILE A 234 1.55 -5.04 14.66
C ILE A 234 2.49 -5.27 13.47
N ALA A 235 2.28 -6.35 12.72
CA ALA A 235 3.11 -6.70 11.57
C ALA A 235 3.08 -5.61 10.49
N ASN A 236 1.91 -5.06 10.22
CA ASN A 236 1.72 -3.96 9.28
C ASN A 236 2.58 -2.74 9.65
N ARG A 237 2.51 -2.28 10.89
CA ARG A 237 3.31 -1.14 11.36
C ARG A 237 4.81 -1.47 11.42
N ALA A 238 5.19 -2.67 11.86
CA ALA A 238 6.58 -3.10 11.88
C ALA A 238 7.21 -3.11 10.46
N LEU A 239 6.47 -3.60 9.49
CA LEU A 239 6.90 -3.64 8.09
C LEU A 239 6.92 -2.26 7.40
N LEU A 240 6.18 -1.27 7.93
CA LEU A 240 6.15 0.08 7.37
C LEU A 240 7.53 0.74 7.40
N VAL A 241 8.30 0.52 8.46
CA VAL A 241 9.66 1.08 8.61
C VAL A 241 10.57 0.74 7.43
N ILE A 242 10.40 -0.46 6.88
CA ILE A 242 11.18 -0.95 5.73
C ILE A 242 10.41 -0.88 4.41
N GLY A 243 9.18 -0.32 4.43
CA GLY A 243 8.34 -0.17 3.24
C GLY A 243 7.66 -1.45 2.76
N LEU A 244 7.77 -2.55 3.52
CA LEU A 244 7.22 -3.86 3.14
C LEU A 244 5.76 -4.08 3.57
N HIS A 245 5.16 -3.17 4.35
CA HIS A 245 3.76 -3.25 4.76
C HIS A 245 2.80 -3.34 3.56
N GLN A 246 3.14 -2.72 2.43
CA GLN A 246 2.34 -2.79 1.21
C GLN A 246 2.24 -4.22 0.64
N PHE A 247 3.23 -5.07 0.88
CA PHE A 247 3.13 -6.48 0.51
C PHE A 247 2.02 -7.18 1.31
N LEU A 248 2.02 -6.99 2.62
CA LEU A 248 1.01 -7.56 3.50
C LEU A 248 -0.39 -7.02 3.15
N ASN A 249 -0.50 -5.69 2.99
CA ASN A 249 -1.74 -5.02 2.60
C ASN A 249 -2.28 -5.54 1.28
N THR A 250 -1.46 -5.55 0.24
CA THR A 250 -1.89 -5.97 -1.10
C THR A 250 -2.47 -7.36 -1.09
N PHE A 251 -1.85 -8.28 -0.36
CA PHE A 251 -2.35 -9.63 -0.29
C PHE A 251 -3.68 -9.71 0.48
N THR A 252 -3.73 -9.19 1.71
CA THR A 252 -4.93 -9.29 2.57
C THR A 252 -6.09 -8.45 2.05
N TRP A 253 -5.82 -7.26 1.52
CA TRP A 253 -6.87 -6.32 1.10
C TRP A 253 -7.44 -6.61 -0.28
N PHE A 254 -6.65 -7.20 -1.20
CA PHE A 254 -7.06 -7.37 -2.60
C PHE A 254 -7.07 -8.80 -3.12
N GLN A 255 -6.44 -9.76 -2.43
CA GLN A 255 -6.33 -11.12 -2.93
C GLN A 255 -6.89 -12.19 -1.98
N PHE A 256 -6.79 -11.99 -0.66
CA PHE A 256 -7.17 -13.00 0.32
C PHE A 256 -8.67 -13.03 0.61
N GLY A 257 -9.26 -14.24 0.56
CA GLY A 257 -10.67 -14.51 0.85
C GLY A 257 -11.58 -14.22 -0.33
N ASP A 258 -12.64 -14.98 -0.42
CA ASP A 258 -13.57 -14.98 -1.54
C ASP A 258 -14.99 -14.68 -1.06
N PHE A 259 -15.74 -13.89 -1.83
CA PHE A 259 -17.15 -13.64 -1.63
C PHE A 259 -17.88 -13.73 -2.96
N ILE A 260 -18.95 -14.51 -3.01
CA ILE A 260 -19.79 -14.66 -4.21
C ILE A 260 -20.96 -13.72 -4.07
N LYS A 261 -21.03 -12.72 -4.94
CA LYS A 261 -22.17 -11.80 -5.02
C LYS A 261 -23.44 -12.52 -5.49
N PRO A 262 -24.63 -11.94 -5.26
CA PRO A 262 -25.90 -12.51 -5.75
C PRO A 262 -25.96 -12.71 -7.26
N ASP A 263 -25.20 -11.93 -8.04
CA ASP A 263 -25.09 -12.06 -9.50
C ASP A 263 -24.12 -13.16 -9.95
N GLY A 264 -23.50 -13.91 -9.01
CA GLY A 264 -22.52 -14.95 -9.27
C GLY A 264 -21.09 -14.46 -9.45
N THR A 265 -20.83 -13.16 -9.38
CA THR A 265 -19.48 -12.60 -9.47
C THR A 265 -18.71 -12.90 -8.19
N VAL A 266 -17.48 -13.42 -8.34
CA VAL A 266 -16.57 -13.66 -7.22
C VAL A 266 -15.71 -12.41 -7.03
N VAL A 267 -15.61 -11.93 -5.79
CA VAL A 267 -14.73 -10.82 -5.39
C VAL A 267 -13.74 -11.31 -4.33
N HIS A 268 -12.50 -10.82 -4.43
CA HIS A 268 -11.38 -11.24 -3.59
C HIS A 268 -10.84 -10.06 -2.78
N GLY A 269 -10.27 -10.38 -1.61
CA GLY A 269 -9.64 -9.40 -0.73
C GLY A 269 -10.60 -8.67 0.21
N ASP A 270 -10.12 -8.33 1.39
CA ASP A 270 -10.95 -7.77 2.47
C ASP A 270 -11.65 -6.47 2.08
N ILE A 271 -10.99 -5.60 1.31
CA ILE A 271 -11.58 -4.33 0.82
C ILE A 271 -12.70 -4.59 -0.20
N ASN A 272 -12.43 -5.38 -1.23
CA ASN A 272 -13.43 -5.61 -2.28
C ASN A 272 -14.63 -6.41 -1.76
N ARG A 273 -14.38 -7.36 -0.84
CA ARG A 273 -15.44 -8.12 -0.15
C ARG A 273 -16.31 -7.20 0.71
N PHE A 274 -15.70 -6.27 1.47
CA PHE A 274 -16.44 -5.29 2.24
C PHE A 274 -17.33 -4.40 1.35
N LEU A 275 -16.75 -3.85 0.28
CA LEU A 275 -17.50 -3.01 -0.68
C LEU A 275 -18.58 -3.78 -1.44
N ALA A 276 -18.46 -5.09 -1.55
CA ALA A 276 -19.47 -5.99 -2.11
C ALA A 276 -20.56 -6.39 -1.10
N GLY A 277 -20.50 -5.91 0.14
CA GLY A 277 -21.47 -6.20 1.19
C GLY A 277 -21.25 -7.53 1.91
N ASP A 278 -20.04 -8.11 1.87
CA ASP A 278 -19.71 -9.32 2.63
C ASP A 278 -19.74 -9.02 4.15
N PRO A 279 -20.65 -9.64 4.92
CA PRO A 279 -20.74 -9.39 6.36
C PRO A 279 -19.55 -9.94 7.16
N THR A 280 -18.66 -10.69 6.54
CA THR A 280 -17.45 -11.26 7.19
C THR A 280 -16.18 -10.44 6.92
N ALA A 281 -16.23 -9.48 6.00
CA ALA A 281 -15.12 -8.60 5.67
C ALA A 281 -14.88 -7.50 6.74
N GLY A 282 -13.73 -6.86 6.69
CA GLY A 282 -13.35 -5.76 7.59
C GLY A 282 -12.38 -6.14 8.70
N GLN A 283 -11.95 -7.39 8.78
CA GLN A 283 -11.02 -7.85 9.83
C GLN A 283 -9.66 -7.16 9.78
N PHE A 284 -9.18 -6.86 8.58
CA PHE A 284 -7.86 -6.28 8.34
C PHE A 284 -7.92 -4.77 8.05
N THR A 285 -9.07 -4.13 8.24
CA THR A 285 -9.28 -2.71 7.93
C THR A 285 -9.86 -1.90 9.10
N SER A 286 -10.84 -2.43 9.82
CA SER A 286 -11.63 -1.69 10.83
C SER A 286 -10.82 -1.00 11.92
N GLY A 287 -9.80 -1.67 12.43
CA GLY A 287 -9.02 -1.15 13.57
C GLY A 287 -8.03 -0.05 13.21
N PHE A 288 -7.87 0.27 11.94
CA PHE A 288 -7.06 1.41 11.52
C PHE A 288 -7.80 2.73 11.73
N PHE A 289 -9.13 2.78 11.66
CA PHE A 289 -9.90 4.02 11.85
C PHE A 289 -9.64 4.71 13.19
N PRO A 290 -9.70 4.04 14.37
CA PRO A 290 -9.37 4.67 15.64
C PRO A 290 -7.94 5.23 15.69
N ILE A 291 -6.99 4.58 15.03
CA ILE A 291 -5.59 5.01 15.01
C ILE A 291 -5.39 6.22 14.09
N MET A 292 -5.88 6.13 12.85
CA MET A 292 -5.60 7.14 11.83
C MET A 292 -6.41 8.41 12.03
N MET A 293 -7.68 8.29 12.46
CA MET A 293 -8.54 9.44 12.70
C MET A 293 -8.32 10.11 14.07
N PHE A 294 -7.93 9.37 15.10
CA PHE A 294 -7.92 9.91 16.45
C PHE A 294 -6.54 9.85 17.13
N ALA A 295 -5.93 8.67 17.14
CA ALA A 295 -4.70 8.44 17.90
C ALA A 295 -3.50 9.19 17.32
N LEU A 296 -3.27 9.14 16.01
CA LEU A 296 -2.16 9.83 15.37
C LEU A 296 -2.29 11.36 15.37
N PRO A 297 -3.46 11.98 15.13
CA PRO A 297 -3.66 13.40 15.42
C PRO A 297 -3.37 13.78 16.86
N ALA A 298 -3.72 12.94 17.84
CA ALA A 298 -3.39 13.16 19.24
C ALA A 298 -1.87 13.04 19.53
N ALA A 299 -1.18 12.11 18.85
CA ALA A 299 0.29 12.04 18.87
C ALA A 299 0.93 13.30 18.30
N ALA A 300 0.43 13.82 17.17
CA ALA A 300 0.88 15.07 16.59
C ALA A 300 0.69 16.25 17.56
N LEU A 301 -0.46 16.31 18.25
CA LEU A 301 -0.72 17.29 19.31
C LEU A 301 0.25 17.16 20.50
N ALA A 302 0.58 15.93 20.90
CA ALA A 302 1.57 15.69 21.96
C ALA A 302 2.97 16.17 21.56
N ILE A 303 3.40 15.89 20.31
CA ILE A 303 4.68 16.37 19.75
C ILE A 303 4.71 17.91 19.76
N TYR A 304 3.65 18.56 19.28
CA TYR A 304 3.51 20.01 19.30
C TYR A 304 3.66 20.59 20.72
N HIS A 305 2.96 20.02 21.71
CA HIS A 305 3.04 20.50 23.08
C HIS A 305 4.42 20.28 23.72
N CYS A 306 5.17 19.28 23.27
CA CYS A 306 6.52 19.00 23.74
C CYS A 306 7.60 19.81 23.03
N ALA A 307 7.30 20.49 21.93
CA ALA A 307 8.25 21.32 21.18
C ALA A 307 8.76 22.50 22.02
N ARG A 308 10.03 22.89 21.78
CA ARG A 308 10.64 24.06 22.43
C ARG A 308 9.86 25.36 22.12
N PRO A 309 9.69 26.31 23.06
CA PRO A 309 8.84 27.49 22.87
C PRO A 309 9.11 28.27 21.59
N HIS A 310 10.37 28.49 21.24
CA HIS A 310 10.76 29.24 20.04
C HIS A 310 10.44 28.52 18.71
N ARG A 311 10.34 27.19 18.72
CA ARG A 311 9.99 26.37 17.53
C ARG A 311 8.53 25.95 17.47
N ARG A 312 7.79 26.15 18.55
CA ARG A 312 6.41 25.66 18.70
C ARG A 312 5.48 26.14 17.58
N LYS A 313 5.65 27.38 17.09
CA LYS A 313 4.82 27.92 16.02
C LYS A 313 5.02 27.14 14.68
N ALA A 314 6.26 26.89 14.29
CA ALA A 314 6.58 26.16 13.06
C ALA A 314 6.14 24.68 13.16
N VAL A 315 6.47 24.03 14.29
CA VAL A 315 6.06 22.64 14.57
C VAL A 315 4.53 22.53 14.63
N GLY A 316 3.84 23.52 15.19
CA GLY A 316 2.38 23.55 15.27
C GLY A 316 1.72 23.54 13.89
N GLY A 317 2.21 24.35 12.95
CA GLY A 317 1.72 24.34 11.57
C GLY A 317 1.93 22.99 10.87
N MET A 318 3.13 22.43 11.01
CA MET A 318 3.46 21.11 10.45
C MET A 318 2.60 20.00 11.05
N MET A 319 2.51 19.92 12.39
CA MET A 319 1.75 18.88 13.09
C MET A 319 0.24 18.99 12.84
N LEU A 320 -0.29 20.20 12.73
CA LEU A 320 -1.68 20.42 12.34
C LEU A 320 -1.95 19.89 10.93
N SER A 321 -1.09 20.23 9.97
CA SER A 321 -1.21 19.77 8.57
C SER A 321 -1.21 18.26 8.47
N VAL A 322 -0.18 17.59 9.03
CA VAL A 322 -0.07 16.13 8.95
C VAL A 322 -1.14 15.42 9.79
N GLY A 323 -1.54 15.99 10.93
CA GLY A 323 -2.63 15.48 11.76
C GLY A 323 -3.98 15.57 11.05
N LEU A 324 -4.26 16.68 10.38
CA LEU A 324 -5.48 16.84 9.57
C LEU A 324 -5.48 15.89 8.37
N THR A 325 -4.34 15.72 7.70
CA THR A 325 -4.19 14.75 6.61
C THR A 325 -4.52 13.33 7.11
N SER A 326 -3.97 12.91 8.25
CA SER A 326 -4.28 11.61 8.84
C SER A 326 -5.78 11.48 9.18
N PHE A 327 -6.37 12.48 9.83
CA PHE A 327 -7.78 12.47 10.20
C PHE A 327 -8.71 12.38 8.98
N VAL A 328 -8.47 13.22 7.97
CA VAL A 328 -9.38 13.34 6.82
C VAL A 328 -9.19 12.20 5.82
N THR A 329 -7.95 11.89 5.49
CA THR A 329 -7.61 10.96 4.40
C THR A 329 -7.08 9.61 4.85
N GLY A 330 -6.71 9.45 6.13
CA GLY A 330 -6.06 8.23 6.61
C GLY A 330 -4.60 8.07 6.17
N ILE A 331 -3.97 9.08 5.57
CA ILE A 331 -2.54 9.04 5.22
C ILE A 331 -1.71 9.35 6.46
N THR A 332 -0.94 8.38 6.93
CA THR A 332 -0.25 8.43 8.23
C THR A 332 1.26 8.58 8.14
N GLU A 333 1.84 8.24 7.00
CA GLU A 333 3.28 8.21 6.80
C GLU A 333 3.99 9.53 7.19
N PRO A 334 3.45 10.73 6.91
CA PRO A 334 4.13 11.96 7.31
C PRO A 334 4.27 12.11 8.84
N ILE A 335 3.26 11.68 9.62
CA ILE A 335 3.36 11.67 11.09
C ILE A 335 4.32 10.58 11.55
N GLU A 336 4.15 9.35 11.06
CA GLU A 336 4.93 8.19 11.48
C GLU A 336 6.42 8.39 11.18
N TYR A 337 6.76 8.91 9.99
CA TYR A 337 8.15 9.22 9.65
C TYR A 337 8.73 10.38 10.46
N SER A 338 7.91 11.25 11.04
CA SER A 338 8.39 12.32 11.92
C SER A 338 9.01 11.80 13.22
N PHE A 339 8.67 10.58 13.65
CA PHE A 339 9.20 10.02 14.89
C PHE A 339 9.84 8.63 14.79
N VAL A 340 9.61 7.87 13.71
CA VAL A 340 10.12 6.49 13.59
C VAL A 340 11.65 6.40 13.71
N PHE A 341 12.38 7.33 13.10
CA PHE A 341 13.86 7.30 13.11
C PHE A 341 14.48 8.01 14.31
N VAL A 342 13.80 9.00 14.85
CA VAL A 342 14.30 9.81 15.98
C VAL A 342 13.85 9.30 17.35
N ALA A 343 12.78 8.53 17.38
CA ALA A 343 12.21 7.96 18.59
C ALA A 343 11.65 6.53 18.35
N PRO A 344 12.48 5.52 18.01
CA PRO A 344 12.04 4.17 17.65
C PRO A 344 11.15 3.51 18.73
N VAL A 345 11.38 3.84 19.99
CA VAL A 345 10.55 3.35 21.12
C VAL A 345 9.10 3.81 20.98
N LEU A 346 8.87 5.08 20.59
CA LEU A 346 7.51 5.58 20.33
C LEU A 346 6.87 4.84 19.16
N TYR A 347 7.66 4.52 18.15
CA TYR A 347 7.17 3.74 17.02
C TYR A 347 6.81 2.30 17.40
N GLY A 348 7.62 1.65 18.23
CA GLY A 348 7.29 0.33 18.78
C GLY A 348 5.98 0.34 19.58
N ILE A 349 5.77 1.37 20.41
CA ILE A 349 4.52 1.56 21.14
C ILE A 349 3.35 1.79 20.17
N HIS A 350 3.54 2.62 19.15
CA HIS A 350 2.53 2.84 18.10
C HIS A 350 2.14 1.54 17.40
N ALA A 351 3.10 0.71 17.02
CA ALA A 351 2.83 -0.59 16.38
C ALA A 351 2.02 -1.52 17.30
N LEU A 352 2.39 -1.60 18.58
CA LEU A 352 1.64 -2.39 19.57
C LEU A 352 0.21 -1.86 19.76
N LEU A 353 0.04 -0.56 19.92
CA LEU A 353 -1.28 0.05 20.10
C LEU A 353 -2.15 -0.06 18.85
N THR A 354 -1.56 -0.06 17.65
CA THR A 354 -2.28 -0.36 16.40
C THR A 354 -2.81 -1.79 16.44
N GLY A 355 -1.99 -2.76 16.84
CA GLY A 355 -2.46 -4.14 17.02
C GLY A 355 -3.57 -4.26 18.05
N VAL A 356 -3.46 -3.56 19.19
CA VAL A 356 -4.53 -3.52 20.20
C VAL A 356 -5.82 -2.92 19.63
N SER A 357 -5.73 -1.85 18.84
CA SER A 357 -6.89 -1.25 18.18
C SER A 357 -7.56 -2.24 17.21
N MET A 358 -6.77 -2.93 16.38
CA MET A 358 -7.28 -3.95 15.47
C MET A 358 -8.01 -5.08 16.23
N ALA A 359 -7.39 -5.58 17.31
CA ALA A 359 -7.97 -6.62 18.14
C ALA A 359 -9.27 -6.19 18.83
N VAL A 360 -9.29 -5.00 19.42
CA VAL A 360 -10.46 -4.47 20.16
C VAL A 360 -11.62 -4.18 19.23
N THR A 361 -11.38 -3.54 18.08
CA THR A 361 -12.45 -3.24 17.11
C THR A 361 -13.09 -4.51 16.60
N TRP A 362 -12.30 -5.51 16.24
CA TRP A 362 -12.82 -6.79 15.77
C TRP A 362 -13.56 -7.56 16.87
N ALA A 363 -13.01 -7.65 18.09
CA ALA A 363 -13.64 -8.30 19.24
C ALA A 363 -15.00 -7.67 19.61
N LEU A 364 -15.17 -6.36 19.42
CA LEU A 364 -16.44 -5.65 19.65
C LEU A 364 -17.43 -5.82 18.48
N GLY A 365 -17.04 -6.52 17.42
CA GLY A 365 -17.83 -6.76 16.24
C GLY A 365 -18.01 -5.50 15.40
N VAL A 366 -17.06 -4.57 15.45
CA VAL A 366 -17.00 -3.43 14.53
C VAL A 366 -16.42 -3.92 13.21
N LYS A 367 -17.15 -3.72 12.12
CA LYS A 367 -16.71 -4.04 10.77
C LYS A 367 -16.85 -2.80 9.92
N ASP A 368 -15.74 -2.28 9.50
CA ASP A 368 -15.65 -1.12 8.62
C ASP A 368 -14.48 -1.32 7.66
N GLY A 369 -14.66 -0.90 6.46
CA GLY A 369 -13.64 -0.96 5.42
C GLY A 369 -13.43 0.41 4.82
N PHE A 370 -12.43 0.50 3.98
CA PHE A 370 -12.14 1.72 3.24
C PHE A 370 -11.90 1.39 1.76
N SER A 371 -12.21 2.36 0.92
CA SER A 371 -11.87 2.27 -0.50
C SER A 371 -10.42 2.67 -0.73
N PHE A 372 -9.92 3.58 0.12
CA PHE A 372 -8.57 4.11 0.05
C PHE A 372 -7.79 3.94 1.36
N SER A 373 -8.26 4.55 2.46
CA SER A 373 -7.61 4.48 3.77
C SER A 373 -8.57 4.85 4.89
N ALA A 374 -8.24 4.49 6.12
CA ALA A 374 -9.09 4.64 7.30
C ALA A 374 -9.17 6.10 7.79
N GLY A 375 -9.66 7.00 6.96
CA GLY A 375 -9.91 8.42 7.25
C GLY A 375 -11.38 8.77 7.31
N LEU A 376 -11.67 10.03 7.66
CA LEU A 376 -13.03 10.56 7.78
C LEU A 376 -13.83 10.41 6.47
N ILE A 377 -13.17 10.57 5.32
CA ILE A 377 -13.84 10.44 4.02
C ILE A 377 -14.40 9.03 3.88
N ASP A 378 -13.57 7.99 4.01
CA ASP A 378 -14.00 6.60 3.90
C ASP A 378 -15.01 6.22 5.00
N TYR A 379 -14.79 6.68 6.23
CA TYR A 379 -15.71 6.47 7.34
C TYR A 379 -17.13 6.97 7.06
N VAL A 380 -17.25 8.15 6.46
CA VAL A 380 -18.56 8.74 6.14
C VAL A 380 -19.21 8.04 4.95
N ILE A 381 -18.48 7.83 3.87
CA ILE A 381 -19.06 7.25 2.64
C ILE A 381 -19.36 5.75 2.76
N ASN A 382 -18.70 5.03 3.68
CA ASN A 382 -18.92 3.61 3.91
C ASN A 382 -19.85 3.31 5.10
N TRP A 383 -20.41 4.33 5.73
CA TRP A 383 -21.27 4.21 6.92
C TRP A 383 -22.43 3.22 6.74
N SER A 384 -23.05 3.20 5.56
CA SER A 384 -24.18 2.30 5.24
C SER A 384 -23.77 0.82 5.17
N LEU A 385 -22.55 0.52 4.77
CA LEU A 385 -22.01 -0.84 4.66
C LEU A 385 -21.43 -1.35 5.98
N ALA A 386 -21.02 -0.42 6.86
CA ALA A 386 -20.31 -0.74 8.08
C ALA A 386 -21.22 -1.34 9.16
N THR A 387 -20.65 -2.25 9.96
CA THR A 387 -21.32 -2.80 11.15
C THR A 387 -20.83 -2.05 12.38
N LYS A 388 -21.74 -1.46 13.13
CA LYS A 388 -21.49 -0.66 14.35
C LYS A 388 -20.44 0.46 14.17
N PRO A 389 -20.44 1.23 13.08
CA PRO A 389 -19.41 2.26 12.82
C PRO A 389 -19.30 3.29 13.94
N TRP A 390 -20.43 3.60 14.62
CA TRP A 390 -20.46 4.55 15.73
C TRP A 390 -19.50 4.21 16.88
N LEU A 391 -19.14 2.93 17.06
CA LEU A 391 -18.16 2.51 18.08
C LEU A 391 -16.74 2.97 17.77
N ILE A 392 -16.41 3.26 16.52
CA ILE A 392 -15.09 3.79 16.13
C ILE A 392 -14.80 5.11 16.86
N ILE A 393 -15.83 5.95 17.09
CA ILE A 393 -15.65 7.24 17.76
C ILE A 393 -15.20 7.07 19.22
N PRO A 394 -15.96 6.40 20.12
CA PRO A 394 -15.52 6.24 21.50
C PRO A 394 -14.22 5.43 21.62
N ILE A 395 -14.01 4.40 20.82
CA ILE A 395 -12.74 3.66 20.78
C ILE A 395 -11.60 4.62 20.38
N GLY A 396 -11.78 5.41 19.32
CA GLY A 396 -10.80 6.38 18.84
C GLY A 396 -10.44 7.43 19.87
N LEU A 397 -11.42 7.95 20.62
CA LEU A 397 -11.18 8.92 21.71
C LEU A 397 -10.37 8.31 22.86
N VAL A 398 -10.60 7.06 23.22
CA VAL A 398 -9.78 6.35 24.22
C VAL A 398 -8.34 6.20 23.71
N PHE A 399 -8.15 5.78 22.45
CA PHE A 399 -6.81 5.71 21.86
C PHE A 399 -6.15 7.08 21.72
N ALA A 400 -6.90 8.13 21.39
CA ALA A 400 -6.38 9.51 21.35
C ALA A 400 -5.83 9.95 22.72
N ALA A 401 -6.58 9.72 23.79
CA ALA A 401 -6.15 10.03 25.16
C ALA A 401 -4.90 9.21 25.54
N ALA A 402 -4.88 7.93 25.24
CA ALA A 402 -3.74 7.05 25.50
C ALA A 402 -2.50 7.51 24.71
N TYR A 403 -2.62 7.78 23.41
CA TYR A 403 -1.51 8.25 22.58
C TYR A 403 -0.96 9.60 23.08
N TYR A 404 -1.85 10.55 23.36
CA TYR A 404 -1.44 11.84 23.87
C TYR A 404 -0.63 11.71 25.17
N ALA A 405 -1.15 10.93 26.13
CA ALA A 405 -0.50 10.72 27.43
C ALA A 405 0.85 9.99 27.28
N ILE A 406 0.87 8.88 26.53
CA ILE A 406 2.07 8.05 26.32
C ILE A 406 3.14 8.85 25.58
N PHE A 407 2.78 9.51 24.47
CA PHE A 407 3.73 10.27 23.68
C PHE A 407 4.30 11.44 24.49
N ARG A 408 3.44 12.20 25.16
CA ARG A 408 3.90 13.31 26.01
C ARG A 408 4.82 12.83 27.13
N PHE A 409 4.44 11.75 27.82
CA PHE A 409 5.27 11.16 28.87
C PHE A 409 6.62 10.68 28.33
N ALA A 410 6.63 9.89 27.27
CA ALA A 410 7.84 9.33 26.69
C ALA A 410 8.78 10.42 26.15
N ILE A 411 8.24 11.40 25.42
CA ILE A 411 9.04 12.51 24.86
C ILE A 411 9.70 13.31 25.98
N THR A 412 8.96 13.63 27.04
CA THR A 412 9.50 14.44 28.15
C THR A 412 10.43 13.64 29.07
N ARG A 413 10.06 12.40 29.42
CA ARG A 413 10.80 11.54 30.36
C ARG A 413 12.12 11.04 29.80
N PHE A 414 12.15 10.70 28.51
CA PHE A 414 13.34 10.17 27.83
C PHE A 414 14.04 11.20 26.96
N ASN A 415 13.61 12.45 26.98
CA ASN A 415 14.15 13.58 26.20
C ASN A 415 14.30 13.22 24.70
N LEU A 416 13.25 12.64 24.10
CA LEU A 416 13.29 12.19 22.72
C LEU A 416 13.36 13.37 21.75
N GLN A 417 14.14 13.20 20.67
CA GLN A 417 14.43 14.22 19.66
C GLN A 417 13.30 14.31 18.60
N THR A 418 12.05 14.45 19.04
CA THR A 418 10.91 14.66 18.14
C THR A 418 10.95 16.06 17.51
N PRO A 419 10.16 16.34 16.45
CA PRO A 419 10.13 17.64 15.80
C PRO A 419 10.01 18.80 16.79
N GLY A 420 10.91 19.78 16.65
CA GLY A 420 11.04 20.92 17.55
C GLY A 420 11.83 20.70 18.84
N ARG A 421 12.43 19.51 18.99
CA ARG A 421 13.34 19.17 20.09
C ARG A 421 14.74 18.78 19.62
N GLU A 422 15.00 18.83 18.30
CA GLU A 422 16.30 18.55 17.71
C GLU A 422 17.38 19.50 18.27
N PRO A 423 18.66 19.08 18.32
CA PRO A 423 19.79 19.97 18.58
C PRO A 423 19.81 21.15 17.62
N GLU A 424 20.28 22.32 18.05
CA GLU A 424 20.25 23.55 17.24
C GLU A 424 21.08 23.42 15.95
N GLU A 425 22.22 22.75 15.99
CA GLU A 425 23.08 22.48 14.84
C GLU A 425 22.36 21.70 13.72
N VAL A 426 21.58 20.69 14.08
CA VAL A 426 20.81 19.85 13.12
C VAL A 426 19.65 20.64 12.50
N ALA A 427 19.07 21.53 13.26
CA ALA A 427 17.94 22.31 12.81
C ALA A 427 18.34 23.41 11.80
N GLU A 428 19.48 24.05 12.00
CA GLU A 428 20.03 25.02 11.05
C GLU A 428 20.41 24.36 9.72
N GLU A 429 20.90 23.11 9.76
CA GLU A 429 21.18 22.33 8.56
C GLU A 429 19.91 21.99 7.77
N ILE A 430 18.83 21.63 8.45
CA ILE A 430 17.51 21.33 7.83
C ILE A 430 16.94 22.60 7.20
N GLU A 431 16.93 23.73 7.91
CA GLU A 431 16.45 25.00 7.37
C GLU A 431 17.29 25.50 6.19
N GLY A 432 18.61 25.37 6.26
CA GLY A 432 19.52 25.71 5.18
C GLY A 432 19.37 24.86 3.91
N ASN A 433 18.86 23.64 4.04
CA ASN A 433 18.58 22.75 2.91
C ASN A 433 17.18 22.97 2.29
N LEU A 434 16.22 23.53 3.03
CA LEU A 434 14.88 23.88 2.53
C LEU A 434 14.85 25.23 1.80
N THR A 435 15.87 26.07 1.98
CA THR A 435 16.00 27.41 1.35
C THR A 435 16.87 27.41 0.08
N LYS A 436 17.43 26.27 -0.29
CA LYS A 436 18.16 26.01 -1.56
C LYS A 436 17.30 25.20 -2.53
#